data_6fe9c783763c5ab0d7432e37f66dee2a
#
_entry.id   6fe9c783763c5ab0d7432e37f66dee2a
#
_cell.length_a   1.000
_cell.length_b   1.000
_cell.length_c   1.000
_cell.angle_alpha   90.00
_cell.angle_beta   90.00
_cell.angle_gamma   90.00
#
_symmetry.space_group_name_H-M   'P 1'
#
loop_
_entity.id
_entity.type
_entity.pdbx_description
1 polymer ?
#
loop_
_entity_poly.entity_id
_entity_poly.type
_entity_poly.pdbx_seq_one_letter_code
_entity_poly.pdbx_strand_id
1 'polypeptide(L)'
;MRLTTLKLKNFRGYRGETVVGFDDLTAFVGKNDVGKSTILEALDIFFNDKNSVAKIEKGDINKQSQQDGDTDICISACFSELPERIVIDSSNETSFSAEYLLNESSELEIVKKYPNGGTAKVYVRANHPKNPMCCDLLSKTNAELKKLLNEQHIDCDDRTKNACIRTAIWRHYSDDLQLEPTEIELSKGDGKSIKEKVLSQLPAYALFQADRKNCDGDSEIQDPLKVATKTIMQSPEVADKLAEVANLVRSQLRDVAQRTLDKLREMDQDVANSLTPVIPDDTLKWWDVFKSVTITGDNDIPINKRGSGVRRLILLSFFRAEADRAREATDNQSIIYAIEEPETSQHAHNQQVLINSLKEIAQSPGVQVILTTHSGFVVKSLGFENIRLIYDDAHGKNVLPVNAQSLPYPSLNEINYIVFDEITEEYHDELYGYIVAEDKLSDFIRGKPKRSYIRDQVDRHTHQHTAIHEQKILTEYIRHQIHHPENRLNTHYTQAELKESIELMRTFIALNMNSPEEL
;
A
#
# COMPACT_ATOMS: atom_id res chain seq x y z
N MET A 1 -3.54 2.96 13.94
CA MET A 1 -4.49 2.92 12.80
C MET A 1 -3.95 1.97 11.74
N ARG A 2 -4.80 1.15 11.16
CA ARG A 2 -4.45 0.13 10.17
C ARG A 2 -5.21 0.41 8.87
N LEU A 3 -4.51 0.46 7.74
CA LEU A 3 -5.13 0.55 6.42
C LEU A 3 -5.82 -0.79 6.09
N THR A 4 -7.11 -0.76 5.79
CA THR A 4 -7.89 -1.96 5.44
C THR A 4 -8.22 -2.00 3.96
N THR A 5 -8.54 -0.85 3.37
CA THR A 5 -9.02 -0.79 1.99
C THR A 5 -8.55 0.48 1.30
N LEU A 6 -8.16 0.36 0.04
CA LEU A 6 -7.99 1.47 -0.91
C LEU A 6 -9.04 1.33 -2.00
N LYS A 7 -9.71 2.42 -2.35
CA LYS A 7 -10.63 2.48 -3.49
C LYS A 7 -10.08 3.47 -4.51
N LEU A 8 -9.92 3.02 -5.73
CA LEU A 8 -9.43 3.83 -6.85
C LEU A 8 -10.54 3.98 -7.88
N LYS A 9 -10.81 5.19 -8.32
CA LYS A 9 -11.72 5.46 -9.44
C LYS A 9 -11.12 6.49 -10.37
N ASN A 10 -11.20 6.22 -11.66
CA ASN A 10 -10.77 7.13 -12.74
C ASN A 10 -9.28 7.52 -12.65
N PHE A 11 -8.43 6.61 -12.17
CA PHE A 11 -7.00 6.85 -12.01
C PHE A 11 -6.18 5.92 -12.91
N ARG A 12 -5.53 6.47 -13.93
CA ARG A 12 -4.73 5.75 -14.93
C ARG A 12 -5.49 4.58 -15.55
N GLY A 13 -5.04 3.33 -15.33
CA GLY A 13 -5.72 2.13 -15.82
C GLY A 13 -6.99 1.76 -15.05
N TYR A 14 -7.21 2.30 -13.86
CA TYR A 14 -8.37 2.01 -13.00
C TYR A 14 -9.55 2.92 -13.38
N ARG A 15 -10.51 2.39 -14.18
CA ARG A 15 -11.65 3.16 -14.69
C ARG A 15 -12.78 3.28 -13.68
N GLY A 16 -13.39 2.14 -13.32
CA GLY A 16 -14.43 2.05 -12.31
C GLY A 16 -13.88 2.12 -10.89
N GLU A 17 -14.75 2.06 -9.89
CA GLU A 17 -14.32 1.94 -8.51
C GLU A 17 -13.71 0.54 -8.30
N THR A 18 -12.41 0.49 -8.16
CA THR A 18 -11.66 -0.72 -7.85
C THR A 18 -11.33 -0.73 -6.37
N VAL A 19 -11.72 -1.80 -5.69
CA VAL A 19 -11.53 -1.98 -4.24
C VAL A 19 -10.34 -2.91 -4.00
N VAL A 20 -9.39 -2.45 -3.20
CA VAL A 20 -8.14 -3.16 -2.88
C VAL A 20 -8.06 -3.37 -1.38
N GLY A 21 -8.12 -4.64 -0.93
CA GLY A 21 -7.99 -5.00 0.49
C GLY A 21 -6.54 -5.20 0.90
N PHE A 22 -6.21 -4.83 2.14
CA PHE A 22 -4.89 -4.95 2.74
C PHE A 22 -4.91 -5.75 4.03
N ASP A 23 -3.87 -6.57 4.21
CA ASP A 23 -3.52 -7.26 5.44
C ASP A 23 -2.21 -6.70 6.01
N ASP A 24 -1.66 -7.32 7.05
CA ASP A 24 -0.38 -6.90 7.61
C ASP A 24 0.76 -7.04 6.60
N LEU A 25 0.70 -8.08 5.77
CA LEU A 25 1.54 -8.26 4.59
C LEU A 25 0.66 -8.43 3.36
N THR A 26 0.81 -7.55 2.36
CA THR A 26 0.07 -7.62 1.10
C THR A 26 1.02 -7.58 -0.08
N ALA A 27 0.93 -8.57 -0.96
CA ALA A 27 1.74 -8.69 -2.16
C ALA A 27 0.90 -8.59 -3.42
N PHE A 28 1.15 -7.57 -4.23
CA PHE A 28 0.52 -7.42 -5.54
C PHE A 28 1.30 -8.19 -6.59
N VAL A 29 0.61 -9.09 -7.28
CA VAL A 29 1.15 -9.93 -8.34
C VAL A 29 0.39 -9.69 -9.65
N GLY A 30 1.04 -9.97 -10.77
CA GLY A 30 0.45 -9.81 -12.10
C GLY A 30 1.50 -9.51 -13.15
N LYS A 31 1.09 -9.51 -14.41
CA LYS A 31 1.96 -9.22 -15.56
C LYS A 31 2.60 -7.83 -15.45
N ASN A 32 3.67 -7.59 -16.22
CA ASN A 32 4.25 -6.26 -16.33
C ASN A 32 3.20 -5.28 -16.86
N ASP A 33 3.26 -4.02 -16.42
CA ASP A 33 2.34 -2.92 -16.79
C ASP A 33 0.86 -3.12 -16.40
N VAL A 34 0.54 -4.17 -15.64
CA VAL A 34 -0.84 -4.41 -15.20
C VAL A 34 -1.35 -3.39 -14.17
N GLY A 35 -0.46 -2.55 -13.60
CA GLY A 35 -0.84 -1.49 -12.67
C GLY A 35 -0.43 -1.72 -11.20
N LYS A 36 0.50 -2.63 -10.94
CA LYS A 36 1.04 -2.87 -9.58
C LYS A 36 1.63 -1.60 -8.96
N SER A 37 2.57 -0.95 -9.64
CA SER A 37 3.19 0.31 -9.18
C SER A 37 2.18 1.44 -9.05
N THR A 38 1.13 1.45 -9.87
CA THR A 38 0.06 2.46 -9.79
C THR A 38 -0.65 2.45 -8.42
N ILE A 39 -0.85 1.27 -7.80
CA ILE A 39 -1.43 1.18 -6.45
C ILE A 39 -0.49 1.80 -5.42
N LEU A 40 0.81 1.47 -5.47
CA LEU A 40 1.79 2.04 -4.55
C LEU A 40 1.91 3.57 -4.70
N GLU A 41 1.89 4.06 -5.92
CA GLU A 41 1.90 5.51 -6.20
C GLU A 41 0.59 6.20 -5.77
N ALA A 42 -0.57 5.53 -5.91
CA ALA A 42 -1.84 6.06 -5.40
C ALA A 42 -1.82 6.21 -3.87
N LEU A 43 -1.24 5.24 -3.16
CA LEU A 43 -1.02 5.32 -1.72
C LEU A 43 -0.05 6.46 -1.38
N ASP A 44 1.04 6.61 -2.12
CA ASP A 44 2.01 7.69 -1.92
C ASP A 44 1.35 9.07 -2.09
N ILE A 45 0.57 9.25 -3.15
CA ILE A 45 -0.23 10.46 -3.39
C ILE A 45 -1.23 10.69 -2.23
N PHE A 46 -1.84 9.62 -1.74
CA PHE A 46 -2.81 9.73 -0.66
C PHE A 46 -2.16 10.13 0.68
N PHE A 47 -1.04 9.52 1.06
CA PHE A 47 -0.41 9.76 2.36
C PHE A 47 0.53 10.96 2.37
N ASN A 48 1.34 11.15 1.33
CA ASN A 48 2.43 12.13 1.29
C ASN A 48 2.07 13.46 0.60
N ASP A 49 0.93 13.54 -0.11
CA ASP A 49 0.40 14.76 -0.74
C ASP A 49 1.47 15.56 -1.52
N LYS A 50 1.87 16.73 -1.04
CA LYS A 50 2.86 17.60 -1.71
C LYS A 50 4.26 16.99 -1.81
N ASN A 51 4.57 16.06 -0.92
CA ASN A 51 5.87 15.37 -0.84
C ASN A 51 5.84 14.01 -1.54
N SER A 52 4.74 13.66 -2.22
CA SER A 52 4.65 12.41 -2.97
C SER A 52 5.63 12.38 -4.15
N VAL A 53 6.11 11.19 -4.47
CA VAL A 53 7.00 10.92 -5.61
C VAL A 53 6.30 11.23 -6.93
N ALA A 54 5.05 10.79 -7.04
CA ALA A 54 4.19 11.07 -8.19
C ALA A 54 3.17 12.15 -7.83
N LYS A 55 2.99 13.13 -8.71
CA LYS A 55 1.94 14.15 -8.56
C LYS A 55 0.83 13.84 -9.54
N ILE A 56 -0.41 14.07 -9.12
CA ILE A 56 -1.56 13.92 -10.02
C ILE A 56 -1.52 15.03 -11.08
N GLU A 57 -1.65 14.61 -12.33
CA GLU A 57 -1.74 15.46 -13.50
C GLU A 57 -2.96 15.08 -14.34
N LYS A 58 -3.33 15.93 -15.29
CA LYS A 58 -4.44 15.64 -16.24
C LYS A 58 -4.24 14.34 -17.01
N GLY A 59 -2.97 13.95 -17.23
CA GLY A 59 -2.62 12.71 -17.91
C GLY A 59 -2.92 11.43 -17.09
N ASP A 60 -3.16 11.55 -15.78
CA ASP A 60 -3.52 10.44 -14.92
C ASP A 60 -5.01 10.10 -14.95
N ILE A 61 -5.85 10.96 -15.55
CA ILE A 61 -7.27 10.67 -15.75
C ILE A 61 -7.41 9.50 -16.72
N ASN A 62 -8.23 8.52 -16.38
CA ASN A 62 -8.50 7.39 -17.27
C ASN A 62 -9.09 7.88 -18.59
N LYS A 63 -8.48 7.47 -19.71
CA LYS A 63 -8.84 7.96 -21.05
C LYS A 63 -10.28 7.67 -21.42
N GLN A 64 -10.79 6.50 -21.07
CA GLN A 64 -12.17 6.12 -21.37
C GLN A 64 -13.17 6.91 -20.53
N SER A 65 -12.91 7.05 -19.21
CA SER A 65 -13.73 7.89 -18.35
C SER A 65 -13.77 9.36 -18.81
N GLN A 66 -12.63 9.86 -19.28
CA GLN A 66 -12.56 11.22 -19.84
C GLN A 66 -13.43 11.37 -21.09
N GLN A 67 -13.49 10.35 -21.95
CA GLN A 67 -14.39 10.33 -23.12
C GLN A 67 -15.86 10.29 -22.71
N ASP A 68 -16.17 9.61 -21.59
CA ASP A 68 -17.51 9.52 -21.03
C ASP A 68 -17.91 10.79 -20.23
N GLY A 69 -16.99 11.78 -20.11
CA GLY A 69 -17.22 13.05 -19.40
C GLY A 69 -16.94 13.01 -17.91
N ASP A 70 -16.46 11.88 -17.35
CA ASP A 70 -16.00 11.77 -15.95
C ASP A 70 -14.51 12.07 -15.88
N THR A 71 -14.16 13.25 -15.35
CA THR A 71 -12.78 13.75 -15.27
C THR A 71 -12.24 13.80 -13.83
N ASP A 72 -13.03 13.36 -12.86
CA ASP A 72 -12.66 13.46 -11.45
C ASP A 72 -11.96 12.17 -11.00
N ILE A 73 -10.68 12.28 -10.65
CA ILE A 73 -9.95 11.17 -10.01
C ILE A 73 -10.38 11.09 -8.55
N CYS A 74 -10.67 9.87 -8.06
CA CYS A 74 -11.01 9.62 -6.68
C CYS A 74 -10.09 8.54 -6.08
N ILE A 75 -9.42 8.88 -4.98
CA ILE A 75 -8.60 7.96 -4.18
C ILE A 75 -9.18 7.98 -2.76
N SER A 76 -9.68 6.84 -2.30
CA SER A 76 -10.26 6.69 -0.96
C SER A 76 -9.52 5.60 -0.18
N ALA A 77 -9.32 5.82 1.12
CA ALA A 77 -8.71 4.83 2.00
C ALA A 77 -9.54 4.66 3.28
N CYS A 78 -9.73 3.40 3.69
CA CYS A 78 -10.43 3.03 4.91
C CYS A 78 -9.41 2.57 5.96
N PHE A 79 -9.68 2.93 7.22
CA PHE A 79 -8.81 2.64 8.35
C PHE A 79 -9.60 2.04 9.51
N SER A 80 -9.06 0.96 10.06
CA SER A 80 -9.46 0.35 11.33
C SER A 80 -8.45 0.65 12.45
N GLU A 81 -8.62 0.04 13.61
CA GLU A 81 -7.76 0.24 14.79
C GLU A 81 -7.55 1.72 15.11
N LEU A 82 -8.67 2.44 15.16
CA LEU A 82 -8.69 3.87 15.37
C LEU A 82 -8.34 4.21 16.83
N PRO A 83 -7.69 5.37 17.09
CA PRO A 83 -7.45 5.82 18.45
C PRO A 83 -8.78 6.06 19.18
N GLU A 84 -8.85 5.61 20.43
CA GLU A 84 -10.05 5.79 21.26
C GLU A 84 -10.39 7.28 21.49
N ARG A 85 -9.37 8.13 21.53
CA ARG A 85 -9.49 9.56 21.76
C ARG A 85 -8.70 10.34 20.73
N ILE A 86 -9.33 11.40 20.26
CA ILE A 86 -8.74 12.33 19.29
C ILE A 86 -9.06 13.77 19.73
N VAL A 87 -8.21 14.71 19.34
CA VAL A 87 -8.47 16.13 19.51
C VAL A 87 -8.74 16.72 18.13
N ILE A 88 -10.01 16.93 17.81
CA ILE A 88 -10.44 17.56 16.55
C ILE A 88 -10.40 19.08 16.66
N ASP A 89 -10.84 19.61 17.79
CA ASP A 89 -10.83 21.03 18.13
C ASP A 89 -9.67 21.35 19.07
N SER A 90 -9.35 22.63 19.19
CA SER A 90 -8.15 23.14 19.88
C SER A 90 -7.99 22.74 21.36
N SER A 91 -8.98 22.11 22.01
CA SER A 91 -8.93 21.90 23.46
C SER A 91 -9.75 20.73 24.02
N ASN A 92 -10.39 19.88 23.21
CA ASN A 92 -11.24 18.81 23.76
C ASN A 92 -11.05 17.47 23.11
N GLU A 93 -10.87 16.42 23.93
CA GLU A 93 -10.87 15.05 23.49
C GLU A 93 -12.27 14.62 23.06
N THR A 94 -12.36 13.93 21.94
CA THR A 94 -13.56 13.30 21.38
C THR A 94 -13.16 11.96 20.75
N SER A 95 -14.04 11.34 19.98
CA SER A 95 -13.73 10.14 19.18
C SER A 95 -14.36 10.26 17.79
N PHE A 96 -13.82 9.49 16.83
CA PHE A 96 -14.43 9.41 15.49
C PHE A 96 -15.89 8.95 15.53
N SER A 97 -16.20 8.02 16.44
CA SER A 97 -17.57 7.53 16.64
C SER A 97 -18.49 8.61 17.21
N ALA A 98 -18.05 9.36 18.23
CA ALA A 98 -18.84 10.42 18.85
C ALA A 98 -19.12 11.58 17.88
N GLU A 99 -18.28 11.78 16.88
CA GLU A 99 -18.43 12.81 15.85
C GLU A 99 -19.14 12.30 14.58
N TYR A 100 -19.66 11.07 14.58
CA TYR A 100 -20.29 10.42 13.41
C TYR A 100 -19.42 10.46 12.14
N LEU A 101 -18.14 10.16 12.29
CA LEU A 101 -17.13 10.14 11.21
C LEU A 101 -16.78 8.74 10.74
N LEU A 102 -17.51 7.72 11.17
CA LEU A 102 -17.29 6.34 10.76
C LEU A 102 -18.31 5.91 9.70
N ASN A 103 -17.86 5.05 8.78
CA ASN A 103 -18.73 4.41 7.79
C ASN A 103 -19.56 3.27 8.41
N GLU A 104 -20.37 2.58 7.61
CA GLU A 104 -21.21 1.47 8.06
C GLU A 104 -20.41 0.29 8.64
N SER A 105 -19.17 0.12 8.22
CA SER A 105 -18.25 -0.90 8.73
C SER A 105 -17.48 -0.46 9.99
N SER A 106 -17.83 0.68 10.59
CA SER A 106 -17.13 1.28 11.73
C SER A 106 -15.67 1.64 11.44
N GLU A 107 -15.35 1.95 10.20
CA GLU A 107 -14.03 2.39 9.74
C GLU A 107 -14.04 3.89 9.41
N LEU A 108 -12.88 4.53 9.52
CA LEU A 108 -12.68 5.89 9.03
C LEU A 108 -12.36 5.84 7.54
N GLU A 109 -13.25 6.32 6.68
CA GLU A 109 -13.04 6.41 5.23
C GLU A 109 -12.72 7.86 4.82
N ILE A 110 -11.48 8.09 4.37
CA ILE A 110 -11.02 9.38 3.86
C ILE A 110 -10.99 9.34 2.34
N VAL A 111 -11.63 10.31 1.71
CA VAL A 111 -11.76 10.41 0.25
C VAL A 111 -11.03 11.66 -0.23
N LYS A 112 -10.08 11.49 -1.13
CA LYS A 112 -9.42 12.58 -1.86
C LYS A 112 -9.92 12.61 -3.30
N LYS A 113 -10.61 13.69 -3.68
CA LYS A 113 -11.08 13.93 -5.06
C LYS A 113 -10.22 14.97 -5.73
N TYR A 114 -9.81 14.71 -6.95
CA TYR A 114 -8.96 15.57 -7.78
C TYR A 114 -9.74 15.98 -9.03
N PRO A 115 -10.56 17.06 -8.97
CA PRO A 115 -11.36 17.51 -10.09
C PRO A 115 -10.46 17.88 -11.28
N ASN A 116 -10.71 17.27 -12.44
CA ASN A 116 -9.90 17.47 -13.66
C ASN A 116 -8.38 17.25 -13.45
N GLY A 117 -7.97 16.36 -12.54
CA GLY A 117 -6.56 16.18 -12.19
C GLY A 117 -5.93 17.37 -11.46
N GLY A 118 -6.73 18.22 -10.84
CA GLY A 118 -6.29 19.41 -10.12
C GLY A 118 -6.02 19.18 -8.63
N THR A 119 -6.19 20.21 -7.82
CA THR A 119 -5.94 20.16 -6.38
C THR A 119 -6.95 19.27 -5.64
N ALA A 120 -6.45 18.47 -4.70
CA ALA A 120 -7.25 17.57 -3.88
C ALA A 120 -8.30 18.31 -3.03
N LYS A 121 -9.53 17.82 -3.07
CA LYS A 121 -10.55 18.10 -2.07
C LYS A 121 -10.67 16.87 -1.16
N VAL A 122 -10.67 17.09 0.15
CA VAL A 122 -10.68 16.02 1.14
C VAL A 122 -12.05 15.91 1.78
N TYR A 123 -12.58 14.71 1.82
CA TYR A 123 -13.85 14.36 2.45
C TYR A 123 -13.65 13.20 3.42
N VAL A 124 -14.54 13.09 4.39
CA VAL A 124 -14.77 11.87 5.16
C VAL A 124 -16.09 11.29 4.69
N ARG A 125 -16.11 10.03 4.28
CA ARG A 125 -17.33 9.28 3.97
C ARG A 125 -17.75 8.51 5.20
N ALA A 126 -18.88 8.91 5.78
CA ALA A 126 -19.35 8.39 7.06
C ALA A 126 -20.87 8.22 7.08
N ASN A 127 -21.34 7.37 7.97
CA ASN A 127 -22.75 7.29 8.32
C ASN A 127 -23.10 8.47 9.27
N HIS A 128 -23.49 9.60 8.66
CA HIS A 128 -23.58 10.91 9.33
C HIS A 128 -25.03 11.38 9.41
N PRO A 129 -25.39 12.17 10.48
CA PRO A 129 -26.72 12.76 10.59
C PRO A 129 -27.10 13.61 9.38
N LYS A 130 -28.30 13.35 8.84
CA LYS A 130 -28.90 14.04 7.68
C LYS A 130 -29.99 15.01 8.07
N ASN A 131 -30.49 14.93 9.31
CA ASN A 131 -31.49 15.84 9.81
C ASN A 131 -30.97 17.30 9.69
N PRO A 132 -31.70 18.21 9.01
CA PRO A 132 -31.27 19.59 8.76
C PRO A 132 -30.85 20.36 10.00
N MET A 133 -31.35 19.98 11.17
CA MET A 133 -31.05 20.64 12.45
C MET A 133 -29.68 20.25 13.01
N CYS A 134 -29.10 19.15 12.57
CA CYS A 134 -27.82 18.63 13.13
C CYS A 134 -26.85 18.02 12.08
N CYS A 135 -27.10 18.18 10.77
CA CYS A 135 -26.24 17.60 9.72
C CYS A 135 -24.91 18.33 9.51
N ASP A 136 -24.82 19.64 9.72
CA ASP A 136 -23.65 20.45 9.35
C ASP A 136 -22.81 20.93 10.54
N LEU A 137 -22.90 20.26 11.68
CA LEU A 137 -22.30 20.78 12.93
C LEU A 137 -20.78 20.87 12.89
N LEU A 138 -20.12 20.01 12.10
CA LEU A 138 -18.65 19.99 11.95
C LEU A 138 -18.12 21.21 11.18
N SER A 139 -18.95 21.85 10.36
CA SER A 139 -18.56 23.04 9.60
C SER A 139 -18.85 24.36 10.32
N LYS A 140 -19.59 24.31 11.43
CA LYS A 140 -20.05 25.51 12.16
C LYS A 140 -19.02 26.00 13.16
N THR A 141 -18.92 27.32 13.25
CA THR A 141 -18.12 28.01 14.27
C THR A 141 -18.75 27.89 15.66
N ASN A 142 -17.96 28.12 16.71
CA ASN A 142 -18.46 28.08 18.10
C ASN A 142 -19.65 29.02 18.31
N ALA A 143 -19.63 30.20 17.67
CA ALA A 143 -20.73 31.18 17.77
C ALA A 143 -22.03 30.64 17.15
N GLU A 144 -21.94 29.97 15.98
CA GLU A 144 -23.09 29.38 15.31
C GLU A 144 -23.63 28.17 16.07
N LEU A 145 -22.76 27.32 16.62
CA LEU A 145 -23.17 26.20 17.49
C LEU A 145 -23.89 26.70 18.77
N LYS A 146 -23.39 27.75 19.43
CA LYS A 146 -24.05 28.37 20.57
C LYS A 146 -25.40 28.95 20.22
N LYS A 147 -25.53 29.53 19.03
CA LYS A 147 -26.81 30.07 18.55
C LYS A 147 -27.84 28.95 18.43
N LEU A 148 -27.45 27.78 17.85
CA LEU A 148 -28.31 26.61 17.76
C LEU A 148 -28.75 26.09 19.14
N LEU A 149 -27.82 25.99 20.12
CA LEU A 149 -28.17 25.60 21.50
C LEU A 149 -29.26 26.49 22.10
N ASN A 150 -29.12 27.83 21.92
CA ASN A 150 -30.06 28.79 22.48
C ASN A 150 -31.43 28.75 21.77
N GLU A 151 -31.43 28.64 20.43
CA GLU A 151 -32.66 28.56 19.63
C GLU A 151 -33.48 27.31 19.91
N GLN A 152 -32.79 26.18 20.17
CA GLN A 152 -33.42 24.88 20.44
C GLN A 152 -33.57 24.57 21.94
N HIS A 153 -33.15 25.49 22.81
CA HIS A 153 -33.18 25.33 24.28
C HIS A 153 -32.47 24.05 24.76
N ILE A 154 -31.31 23.74 24.17
CA ILE A 154 -30.52 22.55 24.49
C ILE A 154 -29.52 22.89 25.60
N ASP A 155 -29.51 22.04 26.65
CA ASP A 155 -28.51 22.13 27.71
C ASP A 155 -27.19 21.54 27.28
N CYS A 156 -26.09 22.22 27.68
CA CYS A 156 -24.73 21.78 27.37
C CYS A 156 -23.80 22.08 28.54
N ASP A 157 -23.02 21.09 28.96
CA ASP A 157 -22.13 21.14 30.12
C ASP A 157 -21.01 22.17 29.95
N ASP A 158 -20.45 22.29 28.76
CA ASP A 158 -19.36 23.22 28.44
C ASP A 158 -19.56 23.87 27.07
N ARG A 159 -20.09 25.09 27.09
CA ARG A 159 -20.35 25.86 25.85
C ARG A 159 -19.11 26.49 25.23
N THR A 160 -17.95 26.33 25.84
CA THR A 160 -16.68 26.79 25.27
C THR A 160 -16.08 25.81 24.29
N LYS A 161 -16.48 24.53 24.34
CA LYS A 161 -15.94 23.41 23.60
C LYS A 161 -16.89 22.93 22.50
N ASN A 162 -16.47 23.02 21.23
CA ASN A 162 -17.32 22.67 20.09
C ASN A 162 -17.75 21.19 20.11
N ALA A 163 -16.88 20.27 20.50
CA ALA A 163 -17.21 18.83 20.60
C ALA A 163 -18.33 18.59 21.63
N CYS A 164 -18.30 19.29 22.81
CA CYS A 164 -19.37 19.17 23.80
C CYS A 164 -20.69 19.69 23.25
N ILE A 165 -20.66 20.83 22.54
CA ILE A 165 -21.86 21.42 21.93
C ILE A 165 -22.43 20.49 20.87
N ARG A 166 -21.61 19.95 19.94
CA ARG A 166 -22.07 19.01 18.94
C ARG A 166 -22.69 17.76 19.55
N THR A 167 -22.02 17.18 20.55
CA THR A 167 -22.54 16.01 21.27
C THR A 167 -23.90 16.32 21.94
N ALA A 168 -24.07 17.50 22.56
CA ALA A 168 -25.35 17.90 23.17
C ALA A 168 -26.47 18.02 22.12
N ILE A 169 -26.17 18.62 20.95
CA ILE A 169 -27.15 18.77 19.86
C ILE A 169 -27.51 17.38 19.30
N TRP A 170 -26.54 16.53 18.98
CA TRP A 170 -26.83 15.16 18.46
C TRP A 170 -27.58 14.30 19.46
N ARG A 171 -27.28 14.42 20.76
CA ARG A 171 -28.04 13.72 21.81
C ARG A 171 -29.50 14.21 21.87
N HIS A 172 -29.73 15.51 21.68
CA HIS A 172 -31.10 16.07 21.64
C HIS A 172 -31.92 15.51 20.48
N TYR A 173 -31.29 15.23 19.34
CA TYR A 173 -31.93 14.66 18.16
C TYR A 173 -31.70 13.14 18.01
N SER A 174 -31.34 12.43 19.10
CA SER A 174 -30.98 11.00 19.05
C SER A 174 -32.02 10.11 18.38
N ASP A 175 -33.31 10.44 18.53
CA ASP A 175 -34.42 9.66 17.98
C ASP A 175 -34.69 9.98 16.49
N ASP A 176 -34.10 11.04 15.94
CA ASP A 176 -34.30 11.50 14.56
C ASP A 176 -33.02 12.04 13.92
N LEU A 177 -31.95 11.31 14.04
CA LEU A 177 -30.68 11.69 13.40
C LEU A 177 -30.69 11.50 11.88
N GLN A 178 -31.50 10.55 11.36
CA GLN A 178 -31.55 10.19 9.94
C GLN A 178 -30.14 9.86 9.40
N LEU A 179 -29.48 8.86 10.02
CA LEU A 179 -28.12 8.48 9.63
C LEU A 179 -28.10 7.92 8.22
N GLU A 180 -27.29 8.50 7.33
CA GLU A 180 -27.10 8.07 5.96
C GLU A 180 -25.61 8.17 5.55
N PRO A 181 -25.14 7.31 4.64
CA PRO A 181 -23.82 7.43 4.03
C PRO A 181 -23.66 8.79 3.36
N THR A 182 -22.77 9.63 3.90
CA THR A 182 -22.61 11.03 3.47
C THR A 182 -21.12 11.38 3.33
N GLU A 183 -20.77 12.16 2.32
CA GLU A 183 -19.43 12.74 2.17
C GLU A 183 -19.38 14.11 2.82
N ILE A 184 -18.61 14.23 3.89
CA ILE A 184 -18.42 15.46 4.68
C ILE A 184 -17.17 16.17 4.18
N GLU A 185 -17.31 17.34 3.59
CA GLU A 185 -16.17 18.11 3.08
C GLU A 185 -15.38 18.77 4.24
N LEU A 186 -14.13 18.37 4.40
CA LEU A 186 -13.24 18.93 5.42
C LEU A 186 -12.41 20.14 4.93
N SER A 187 -12.71 20.67 3.74
CA SER A 187 -11.93 21.76 3.13
C SER A 187 -12.48 23.15 3.43
N LYS A 188 -13.66 23.25 4.08
CA LYS A 188 -14.40 24.50 4.32
C LYS A 188 -14.54 24.81 5.81
N GLY A 189 -14.55 26.10 6.14
CA GLY A 189 -14.80 26.61 7.50
C GLY A 189 -13.82 26.04 8.53
N ASP A 190 -14.33 25.68 9.70
CA ASP A 190 -13.58 25.03 10.78
C ASP A 190 -13.14 23.60 10.41
N GLY A 191 -13.70 23.03 9.34
CA GLY A 191 -13.27 21.73 8.78
C GLY A 191 -11.80 21.67 8.40
N LYS A 192 -11.11 22.79 8.16
CA LYS A 192 -9.67 22.80 7.88
C LYS A 192 -8.84 22.31 9.08
N SER A 193 -9.18 22.77 10.28
CA SER A 193 -8.50 22.33 11.50
C SER A 193 -8.78 20.85 11.77
N ILE A 194 -10.01 20.41 11.55
CA ILE A 194 -10.42 19.00 11.63
C ILE A 194 -9.63 18.16 10.62
N LYS A 195 -9.54 18.60 9.37
CA LYS A 195 -8.74 17.94 8.32
C LYS A 195 -7.30 17.70 8.76
N GLU A 196 -6.61 18.74 9.24
CA GLU A 196 -5.21 18.63 9.67
C GLU A 196 -5.06 17.64 10.81
N LYS A 197 -5.95 17.66 11.79
CA LYS A 197 -5.96 16.74 12.93
C LYS A 197 -6.24 15.29 12.51
N VAL A 198 -7.23 15.07 11.65
CA VAL A 198 -7.55 13.73 11.12
C VAL A 198 -6.38 13.18 10.30
N LEU A 199 -5.80 13.98 9.39
CA LEU A 199 -4.67 13.55 8.57
C LEU A 199 -3.40 13.31 9.39
N SER A 200 -3.20 14.00 10.51
CA SER A 200 -2.05 13.77 11.41
C SER A 200 -2.10 12.44 12.16
N GLN A 201 -3.28 11.81 12.23
CA GLN A 201 -3.45 10.49 12.86
C GLN A 201 -3.14 9.33 11.91
N LEU A 202 -3.03 9.60 10.60
CA LEU A 202 -2.78 8.56 9.61
C LEU A 202 -1.41 7.91 9.81
N PRO A 203 -1.28 6.62 9.44
CA PRO A 203 0.02 5.95 9.40
C PRO A 203 1.04 6.72 8.56
N ALA A 204 2.30 6.66 8.96
CA ALA A 204 3.37 7.09 8.09
C ALA A 204 3.49 6.15 6.90
N TYR A 205 3.71 6.68 5.70
CA TYR A 205 3.86 5.89 4.48
C TYR A 205 5.23 6.10 3.88
N ALA A 206 5.97 5.01 3.65
CA ALA A 206 7.30 5.02 3.06
C ALA A 206 7.32 4.15 1.80
N LEU A 207 7.54 4.78 0.63
CA LEU A 207 7.62 4.09 -0.67
C LEU A 207 9.09 3.87 -1.06
N PHE A 208 9.43 2.61 -1.34
CA PHE A 208 10.76 2.20 -1.80
C PHE A 208 10.67 1.63 -3.21
N GLN A 209 11.22 2.37 -4.18
CA GLN A 209 11.21 2.00 -5.60
C GLN A 209 12.54 1.39 -6.03
N ALA A 210 12.46 0.36 -6.91
CA ALA A 210 13.64 -0.40 -7.31
C ALA A 210 14.58 0.35 -8.25
N ASP A 211 14.07 1.13 -9.21
CA ASP A 211 14.80 1.52 -10.42
C ASP A 211 14.61 2.97 -10.89
N ARG A 212 14.31 3.93 -9.99
CA ARG A 212 14.37 5.31 -10.47
C ARG A 212 15.82 5.72 -10.70
N LYS A 213 16.13 6.09 -11.96
CA LYS A 213 17.36 6.81 -12.31
C LYS A 213 17.45 8.03 -11.40
N ASN A 214 18.57 8.14 -10.68
CA ASN A 214 18.90 9.27 -9.82
C ASN A 214 18.73 10.59 -10.60
N CYS A 215 17.59 11.23 -10.53
CA CYS A 215 17.51 12.65 -10.74
C CYS A 215 17.91 13.32 -9.44
N ASP A 216 18.86 14.25 -9.50
CA ASP A 216 19.49 14.90 -8.33
C ASP A 216 18.50 15.63 -7.38
N GLY A 217 17.22 15.70 -7.73
CA GLY A 217 16.15 16.27 -6.92
C GLY A 217 15.32 15.28 -6.07
N ASP A 218 15.35 13.97 -6.38
CA ASP A 218 14.47 12.95 -5.75
C ASP A 218 15.14 12.17 -4.61
N SER A 219 16.31 12.58 -4.17
CA SER A 219 17.13 11.85 -3.18
C SER A 219 16.50 11.72 -1.78
N GLU A 220 15.41 12.42 -1.50
CA GLU A 220 14.86 12.50 -0.14
C GLU A 220 14.03 11.27 0.26
N ILE A 221 13.43 10.55 -0.69
CA ILE A 221 12.50 9.44 -0.41
C ILE A 221 13.20 8.08 -0.47
N GLN A 222 14.37 8.01 -1.10
CA GLN A 222 15.08 6.74 -1.34
C GLN A 222 16.12 6.35 -0.27
N ASP A 223 16.42 7.24 0.66
CA ASP A 223 17.38 6.95 1.72
C ASP A 223 16.67 6.66 3.04
N PRO A 224 16.66 5.40 3.50
CA PRO A 224 16.02 5.02 4.75
C PRO A 224 16.47 5.85 5.95
N LEU A 225 17.75 6.27 5.97
CA LEU A 225 18.27 7.14 7.02
C LEU A 225 17.64 8.53 7.00
N LYS A 226 17.25 9.04 5.82
CA LYS A 226 16.56 10.33 5.73
C LYS A 226 15.14 10.24 6.27
N VAL A 227 14.45 9.12 6.01
CA VAL A 227 13.12 8.85 6.59
C VAL A 227 13.23 8.76 8.11
N ALA A 228 14.18 7.98 8.63
CA ALA A 228 14.43 7.88 10.06
C ALA A 228 14.81 9.23 10.69
N THR A 229 15.68 10.00 10.04
CA THR A 229 16.05 11.34 10.49
C THR A 229 14.83 12.26 10.56
N LYS A 230 13.97 12.23 9.54
CA LYS A 230 12.73 13.02 9.53
C LYS A 230 11.80 12.65 10.68
N THR A 231 11.62 11.36 10.93
CA THR A 231 10.80 10.86 12.04
C THR A 231 11.37 11.28 13.39
N ILE A 232 12.69 11.14 13.60
CA ILE A 232 13.38 11.59 14.82
C ILE A 232 13.20 13.10 15.03
N MET A 233 13.35 13.89 13.97
CA MET A 233 13.21 15.35 14.02
C MET A 233 11.78 15.81 14.31
N GLN A 234 10.78 14.99 14.00
CA GLN A 234 9.37 15.25 14.26
C GLN A 234 8.93 14.78 15.66
N SER A 235 9.76 14.05 16.39
CA SER A 235 9.42 13.67 17.76
C SER A 235 9.28 14.92 18.64
N PRO A 236 8.27 14.98 19.55
CA PRO A 236 7.99 16.16 20.35
C PRO A 236 9.21 16.65 21.13
N GLU A 237 9.96 15.73 21.73
CA GLU A 237 11.15 16.03 22.51
C GLU A 237 12.26 16.75 21.70
N VAL A 238 12.51 16.28 20.47
CA VAL A 238 13.52 16.86 19.57
C VAL A 238 13.01 18.17 18.98
N ALA A 239 11.74 18.24 18.60
CA ALA A 239 11.14 19.46 18.06
C ALA A 239 11.18 20.61 19.06
N ASP A 240 10.88 20.34 20.33
CA ASP A 240 10.92 21.34 21.40
C ASP A 240 12.35 21.86 21.65
N LYS A 241 13.35 20.96 21.71
CA LYS A 241 14.77 21.36 21.84
C LYS A 241 15.26 22.18 20.65
N LEU A 242 14.85 21.80 19.44
CA LEU A 242 15.20 22.55 18.23
C LEU A 242 14.53 23.92 18.18
N ALA A 243 13.31 24.04 18.67
CA ALA A 243 12.62 25.32 18.81
C ALA A 243 13.34 26.23 19.82
N GLU A 244 13.80 25.68 20.93
CA GLU A 244 14.60 26.42 21.93
C GLU A 244 15.92 26.96 21.33
N VAL A 245 16.66 26.10 20.61
CA VAL A 245 17.89 26.51 19.92
C VAL A 245 17.61 27.57 18.85
N ALA A 246 16.52 27.42 18.09
CA ALA A 246 16.11 28.41 17.09
C ALA A 246 15.83 29.78 17.72
N ASN A 247 15.16 29.79 18.87
CA ASN A 247 14.86 31.02 19.60
C ASN A 247 16.12 31.69 20.15
N LEU A 248 17.09 30.90 20.64
CA LEU A 248 18.38 31.40 21.09
C LEU A 248 19.17 32.07 19.94
N VAL A 249 19.23 31.40 18.78
CA VAL A 249 19.88 31.94 17.58
C VAL A 249 19.23 33.25 17.12
N ARG A 250 17.88 33.28 17.08
CA ARG A 250 17.14 34.51 16.72
C ARG A 250 17.42 35.66 17.68
N SER A 251 17.48 35.37 18.98
CA SER A 251 17.82 36.39 19.98
C SER A 251 19.21 36.98 19.72
N GLN A 252 20.22 36.13 19.50
CA GLN A 252 21.58 36.57 19.20
C GLN A 252 21.67 37.38 17.90
N LEU A 253 20.93 36.95 16.85
CA LEU A 253 20.88 37.71 15.60
C LEU A 253 20.22 39.07 15.76
N ARG A 254 19.16 39.19 16.60
CA ARG A 254 18.57 40.50 16.95
C ARG A 254 19.58 41.41 17.63
N ASP A 255 20.34 40.87 18.58
CA ASP A 255 21.35 41.64 19.30
C ASP A 255 22.45 42.14 18.36
N VAL A 256 22.93 41.29 17.41
CA VAL A 256 23.91 41.70 16.40
C VAL A 256 23.32 42.76 15.48
N ALA A 257 22.10 42.59 15.00
CA ALA A 257 21.44 43.57 14.14
C ALA A 257 21.22 44.90 14.86
N GLN A 258 20.83 44.87 16.13
CA GLN A 258 20.65 46.08 16.92
C GLN A 258 21.98 46.82 17.13
N ARG A 259 23.06 46.12 17.50
CA ARG A 259 24.39 46.73 17.63
C ARG A 259 24.86 47.34 16.32
N THR A 260 24.57 46.69 15.19
CA THR A 260 24.90 47.24 13.87
C THR A 260 24.15 48.54 13.59
N LEU A 261 22.86 48.62 13.92
CA LEU A 261 22.07 49.82 13.77
C LEU A 261 22.58 50.94 14.73
N ASP A 262 22.96 50.59 15.95
CA ASP A 262 23.50 51.57 16.90
C ASP A 262 24.81 52.17 16.40
N LYS A 263 25.68 51.36 15.79
CA LYS A 263 26.92 51.85 15.14
C LYS A 263 26.62 52.69 13.89
N LEU A 264 25.59 52.33 13.13
CA LEU A 264 25.16 53.13 11.99
C LEU A 264 24.61 54.49 12.42
N ARG A 265 23.90 54.57 13.55
CA ARG A 265 23.44 55.87 14.13
C ARG A 265 24.55 56.80 14.52
N GLU A 266 25.71 56.26 14.95
CA GLU A 266 26.90 57.07 15.22
C GLU A 266 27.48 57.68 13.93
N MET A 267 27.21 57.07 12.76
CA MET A 267 27.72 57.53 11.47
C MET A 267 26.70 58.34 10.69
N ASP A 268 25.40 57.93 10.68
CA ASP A 268 24.33 58.57 9.95
C ASP A 268 22.98 58.23 10.65
N GLN A 269 22.43 59.21 11.33
CA GLN A 269 21.22 59.05 12.13
C GLN A 269 19.94 58.90 11.27
N ASP A 270 19.92 59.57 10.10
CA ASP A 270 18.72 59.54 9.24
C ASP A 270 18.61 58.18 8.52
N VAL A 271 19.74 57.68 8.04
CA VAL A 271 19.79 56.33 7.43
C VAL A 271 19.47 55.25 8.45
N ALA A 272 20.02 55.32 9.67
CA ALA A 272 19.76 54.34 10.72
C ALA A 272 18.26 54.29 11.13
N ASN A 273 17.58 55.44 11.18
CA ASN A 273 16.18 55.52 11.53
C ASN A 273 15.23 55.01 10.42
N SER A 274 15.73 54.96 9.19
CA SER A 274 14.95 54.40 8.04
C SER A 274 15.03 52.86 7.95
N LEU A 275 15.90 52.20 8.74
CA LEU A 275 16.13 50.76 8.68
C LEU A 275 15.51 50.05 9.89
N THR A 276 14.81 48.95 9.60
CA THR A 276 14.27 48.03 10.62
C THR A 276 14.79 46.64 10.36
N PRO A 277 15.50 45.99 11.30
CA PRO A 277 15.95 44.63 11.12
C PRO A 277 14.73 43.68 11.06
N VAL A 278 14.58 42.95 9.99
CA VAL A 278 13.59 41.89 9.84
C VAL A 278 14.29 40.53 9.92
N ILE A 279 14.05 39.82 10.99
CA ILE A 279 14.49 38.43 11.12
C ILE A 279 13.26 37.58 10.86
N PRO A 280 13.24 36.78 9.78
CA PRO A 280 12.09 35.95 9.45
C PRO A 280 11.73 34.99 10.60
N ASP A 281 10.45 34.90 10.91
CA ASP A 281 9.93 33.90 11.86
C ASP A 281 9.82 32.50 11.24
N ASP A 282 10.20 32.35 9.97
CA ASP A 282 10.21 31.07 9.29
C ASP A 282 11.05 30.06 10.07
N THR A 283 10.46 28.93 10.34
CA THR A 283 11.10 27.81 11.02
C THR A 283 12.41 27.47 10.29
N LEU A 284 13.53 27.51 11.04
CA LEU A 284 14.80 26.99 10.54
C LEU A 284 14.57 25.57 10.00
N LYS A 285 14.86 25.36 8.76
CA LYS A 285 14.73 24.04 8.14
C LYS A 285 15.87 23.15 8.64
N TRP A 286 15.75 22.69 9.88
CA TRP A 286 16.72 21.79 10.51
C TRP A 286 17.00 20.55 9.69
N TRP A 287 16.03 20.13 8.89
CA TRP A 287 16.17 19.07 7.91
C TRP A 287 17.37 19.28 6.96
N ASP A 288 17.63 20.51 6.53
CA ASP A 288 18.71 20.82 5.61
C ASP A 288 20.10 20.58 6.24
N VAL A 289 20.20 20.64 7.56
CA VAL A 289 21.45 20.37 8.32
C VAL A 289 21.78 18.87 8.29
N PHE A 290 20.77 18.00 8.25
CA PHE A 290 20.93 16.54 8.31
C PHE A 290 20.77 15.85 6.94
N LYS A 291 20.60 16.60 5.86
CA LYS A 291 20.54 16.08 4.48
C LYS A 291 21.75 15.25 4.06
N SER A 292 22.89 15.50 4.68
CA SER A 292 24.17 14.88 4.35
C SER A 292 24.46 13.61 5.14
N VAL A 293 23.54 13.14 5.99
CA VAL A 293 23.75 11.87 6.70
C VAL A 293 23.68 10.74 5.68
N THR A 294 24.81 10.08 5.46
CA THR A 294 24.94 8.95 4.53
C THR A 294 25.73 7.84 5.20
N ILE A 295 25.45 6.60 4.82
CA ILE A 295 26.33 5.48 5.13
C ILE A 295 27.32 5.36 3.99
N THR A 296 28.62 5.39 4.30
CA THR A 296 29.70 5.11 3.34
C THR A 296 30.31 3.75 3.64
N GLY A 297 30.78 3.07 2.61
CA GLY A 297 31.51 1.82 2.77
C GLY A 297 33.01 2.02 2.52
N ASP A 298 33.74 0.93 2.31
CA ASP A 298 35.16 0.96 1.95
C ASP A 298 35.40 1.94 0.80
N ASN A 299 36.43 2.75 0.92
CA ASN A 299 36.81 3.83 -0.01
C ASN A 299 35.85 5.02 -0.08
N ASP A 300 35.07 5.29 0.98
CA ASP A 300 34.13 6.42 1.08
C ASP A 300 33.09 6.48 -0.06
N ILE A 301 32.76 5.34 -0.66
CA ILE A 301 31.74 5.28 -1.70
C ILE A 301 30.35 5.34 -1.06
N PRO A 302 29.56 6.39 -1.32
CA PRO A 302 28.19 6.50 -0.83
C PRO A 302 27.31 5.33 -1.30
N ILE A 303 26.34 4.94 -0.48
CA ILE A 303 25.42 3.81 -0.77
C ILE A 303 24.72 3.96 -2.11
N ASN A 304 24.29 5.17 -2.45
CA ASN A 304 23.60 5.46 -3.72
C ASN A 304 24.45 5.20 -4.98
N LYS A 305 25.76 5.11 -4.83
CA LYS A 305 26.70 4.76 -5.91
C LYS A 305 27.12 3.30 -5.91
N ARG A 306 26.61 2.49 -4.98
CA ARG A 306 26.86 1.04 -4.95
C ARG A 306 25.90 0.26 -5.83
N GLY A 307 26.23 -1.00 -6.15
CA GLY A 307 25.37 -1.87 -6.94
C GLY A 307 23.99 -2.08 -6.28
N SER A 308 22.98 -2.33 -7.09
CA SER A 308 21.59 -2.51 -6.65
C SER A 308 21.43 -3.57 -5.54
N GLY A 309 22.18 -4.66 -5.60
CA GLY A 309 22.16 -5.72 -4.58
C GLY A 309 22.58 -5.23 -3.18
N VAL A 310 23.66 -4.45 -3.09
CA VAL A 310 24.14 -3.90 -1.81
C VAL A 310 23.15 -2.89 -1.24
N ARG A 311 22.58 -2.03 -2.07
CA ARG A 311 21.57 -1.04 -1.65
C ARG A 311 20.36 -1.72 -1.04
N ARG A 312 19.89 -2.84 -1.62
CA ARG A 312 18.74 -3.60 -1.11
C ARG A 312 19.03 -4.35 0.20
N LEU A 313 20.24 -4.89 0.36
CA LEU A 313 20.64 -5.49 1.65
C LEU A 313 20.67 -4.44 2.77
N ILE A 314 21.13 -3.25 2.48
CA ILE A 314 21.11 -2.13 3.44
C ILE A 314 19.67 -1.72 3.78
N LEU A 315 18.81 -1.64 2.76
CA LEU A 315 17.39 -1.38 2.95
C LEU A 315 16.74 -2.44 3.86
N LEU A 316 17.02 -3.71 3.62
CA LEU A 316 16.57 -4.82 4.46
C LEU A 316 17.04 -4.68 5.91
N SER A 317 18.32 -4.38 6.10
CA SER A 317 18.90 -4.19 7.44
C SER A 317 18.26 -3.00 8.16
N PHE A 318 17.93 -1.94 7.42
CA PHE A 318 17.16 -0.80 7.95
C PHE A 318 15.75 -1.22 8.41
N PHE A 319 15.01 -1.96 7.59
CA PHE A 319 13.67 -2.45 7.98
C PHE A 319 13.72 -3.31 9.24
N ARG A 320 14.71 -4.20 9.36
CA ARG A 320 14.89 -5.00 10.58
C ARG A 320 15.17 -4.13 11.79
N ALA A 321 16.05 -3.16 11.67
CA ALA A 321 16.39 -2.24 12.76
C ALA A 321 15.17 -1.38 13.16
N GLU A 322 14.38 -0.90 12.19
CA GLU A 322 13.14 -0.15 12.47
C GLU A 322 12.05 -1.03 13.10
N ALA A 323 11.91 -2.30 12.69
CA ALA A 323 11.00 -3.22 13.32
C ALA A 323 11.39 -3.53 14.78
N ASP A 324 12.69 -3.71 15.03
CA ASP A 324 13.20 -3.90 16.40
C ASP A 324 12.96 -2.65 17.24
N ARG A 325 13.18 -1.45 16.69
CA ARG A 325 12.87 -0.18 17.35
C ARG A 325 11.37 -0.02 17.64
N ALA A 326 10.51 -0.38 16.69
CA ALA A 326 9.05 -0.32 16.87
C ALA A 326 8.55 -1.28 17.97
N ARG A 327 9.21 -2.43 18.15
CA ARG A 327 8.91 -3.36 19.26
C ARG A 327 9.31 -2.78 20.63
N GLU A 328 10.34 -1.94 20.67
CA GLU A 328 10.85 -1.32 21.91
C GLU A 328 10.15 -0.01 22.24
N ALA A 329 9.60 0.68 21.23
CA ALA A 329 8.96 1.98 21.41
C ALA A 329 7.52 1.84 21.95
N THR A 330 7.21 2.62 22.98
CA THR A 330 5.84 2.81 23.49
C THR A 330 5.01 3.80 22.66
N ASP A 331 5.58 4.34 21.58
CA ASP A 331 4.94 5.36 20.73
C ASP A 331 4.11 4.68 19.62
N ASN A 332 2.79 4.83 19.69
CA ASN A 332 1.77 4.16 18.87
C ASN A 332 1.69 4.68 17.41
N GLN A 333 2.78 5.15 16.80
CA GLN A 333 2.73 5.62 15.43
C GLN A 333 2.82 4.44 14.45
N SER A 334 1.68 4.14 13.78
CA SER A 334 1.64 3.10 12.74
C SER A 334 2.43 3.52 11.50
N ILE A 335 3.04 2.54 10.81
CA ILE A 335 3.81 2.77 9.59
C ILE A 335 3.45 1.75 8.51
N ILE A 336 3.41 2.20 7.27
CA ILE A 336 3.20 1.37 6.08
C ILE A 336 4.46 1.43 5.23
N TYR A 337 5.12 0.28 5.06
CA TYR A 337 6.25 0.11 4.14
C TYR A 337 5.73 -0.40 2.79
N ALA A 338 5.90 0.39 1.74
CA ALA A 338 5.57 0.00 0.38
C ALA A 338 6.86 -0.24 -0.43
N ILE A 339 7.02 -1.43 -1.00
CA ILE A 339 8.28 -1.86 -1.61
C ILE A 339 8.00 -2.37 -3.01
N GLU A 340 8.61 -1.73 -4.01
CA GLU A 340 8.47 -2.13 -5.40
C GLU A 340 9.54 -3.16 -5.76
N GLU A 341 9.10 -4.35 -6.21
CA GLU A 341 9.93 -5.43 -6.72
C GLU A 341 11.20 -5.69 -5.90
N PRO A 342 11.06 -6.02 -4.60
CA PRO A 342 12.20 -6.15 -3.69
C PRO A 342 13.24 -7.19 -4.15
N GLU A 343 12.83 -8.16 -4.95
CA GLU A 343 13.66 -9.25 -5.46
C GLU A 343 14.56 -8.87 -6.63
N THR A 344 14.31 -7.76 -7.33
CA THR A 344 15.05 -7.41 -8.55
C THR A 344 16.54 -7.28 -8.29
N SER A 345 17.38 -7.89 -9.14
CA SER A 345 18.85 -7.92 -9.01
C SER A 345 19.39 -8.63 -7.76
N GLN A 346 18.61 -9.55 -7.15
CA GLN A 346 19.03 -10.38 -6.01
C GLN A 346 19.21 -11.83 -6.44
N HIS A 347 20.18 -12.52 -5.83
CA HIS A 347 20.30 -13.97 -5.92
C HIS A 347 19.16 -14.63 -5.11
N ALA A 348 18.71 -15.83 -5.54
CA ALA A 348 17.59 -16.55 -4.92
C ALA A 348 17.71 -16.69 -3.39
N HIS A 349 18.90 -16.96 -2.86
CA HIS A 349 19.13 -17.02 -1.42
C HIS A 349 18.80 -15.69 -0.72
N ASN A 350 19.24 -14.57 -1.28
CA ASN A 350 18.97 -13.24 -0.71
C ASN A 350 17.49 -12.87 -0.83
N GLN A 351 16.80 -13.30 -1.89
CA GLN A 351 15.36 -13.12 -2.03
C GLN A 351 14.60 -13.81 -0.88
N GLN A 352 15.00 -15.06 -0.54
CA GLN A 352 14.37 -15.79 0.57
C GLN A 352 14.59 -15.09 1.92
N VAL A 353 15.81 -14.64 2.18
CA VAL A 353 16.15 -13.90 3.41
C VAL A 353 15.33 -12.60 3.48
N LEU A 354 15.23 -11.88 2.38
CA LEU A 354 14.45 -10.64 2.27
C LEU A 354 12.97 -10.87 2.59
N ILE A 355 12.35 -11.83 1.92
CA ILE A 355 10.91 -12.11 2.12
C ILE A 355 10.62 -12.58 3.56
N ASN A 356 11.46 -13.43 4.12
CA ASN A 356 11.31 -13.85 5.51
C ASN A 356 11.39 -12.66 6.48
N SER A 357 12.33 -11.75 6.26
CA SER A 357 12.46 -10.53 7.07
C SER A 357 11.25 -9.60 6.93
N LEU A 358 10.70 -9.45 5.71
CA LEU A 358 9.47 -8.65 5.52
C LEU A 358 8.26 -9.27 6.21
N LYS A 359 8.16 -10.60 6.25
CA LYS A 359 7.14 -11.31 7.03
C LYS A 359 7.28 -11.05 8.54
N GLU A 360 8.50 -11.12 9.06
CA GLU A 360 8.77 -10.84 10.47
C GLU A 360 8.41 -9.39 10.83
N ILE A 361 8.76 -8.43 9.96
CA ILE A 361 8.43 -7.01 10.14
C ILE A 361 6.92 -6.79 10.14
N ALA A 362 6.18 -7.42 9.23
CA ALA A 362 4.74 -7.30 9.15
C ALA A 362 4.00 -7.83 10.39
N GLN A 363 4.64 -8.70 11.19
CA GLN A 363 4.09 -9.18 12.46
C GLN A 363 4.29 -8.18 13.62
N SER A 364 5.02 -7.09 13.40
CA SER A 364 5.23 -6.07 14.42
C SER A 364 3.99 -5.19 14.59
N PRO A 365 3.57 -4.86 15.83
CA PRO A 365 2.40 -4.02 16.06
C PRO A 365 2.51 -2.68 15.35
N GLY A 366 1.44 -2.28 14.69
CA GLY A 366 1.37 -0.99 13.97
C GLY A 366 2.18 -0.92 12.67
N VAL A 367 2.72 -2.05 12.19
CA VAL A 367 3.47 -2.11 10.93
C VAL A 367 2.66 -2.86 9.87
N GLN A 368 2.55 -2.28 8.68
CA GLN A 368 2.03 -2.96 7.49
C GLN A 368 3.09 -2.97 6.40
N VAL A 369 3.20 -4.06 5.66
CA VAL A 369 4.12 -4.22 4.54
C VAL A 369 3.32 -4.47 3.27
N ILE A 370 3.54 -3.64 2.27
CA ILE A 370 2.92 -3.76 0.94
C ILE A 370 4.04 -3.94 -0.07
N LEU A 371 3.98 -4.97 -0.89
CA LEU A 371 4.99 -5.17 -1.92
C LEU A 371 4.37 -5.47 -3.29
N THR A 372 5.12 -5.17 -4.34
CA THR A 372 4.82 -5.66 -5.69
C THR A 372 5.87 -6.67 -6.09
N THR A 373 5.50 -7.69 -6.83
CA THR A 373 6.43 -8.69 -7.36
C THR A 373 5.98 -9.24 -8.69
N HIS A 374 6.96 -9.63 -9.50
CA HIS A 374 6.77 -10.44 -10.70
C HIS A 374 7.52 -11.78 -10.61
N SER A 375 8.06 -12.13 -9.44
CA SER A 375 8.84 -13.34 -9.20
C SER A 375 7.98 -14.48 -8.69
N GLY A 376 7.89 -15.57 -9.45
CA GLY A 376 7.27 -16.82 -9.00
C GLY A 376 7.91 -17.38 -7.73
N PHE A 377 9.22 -17.14 -7.52
CA PHE A 377 9.91 -17.53 -6.30
C PHE A 377 9.38 -16.76 -5.06
N VAL A 378 9.19 -15.46 -5.19
CA VAL A 378 8.60 -14.63 -4.11
C VAL A 378 7.19 -15.10 -3.81
N VAL A 379 6.37 -15.32 -4.84
CA VAL A 379 5.00 -15.82 -4.71
C VAL A 379 4.97 -17.15 -3.94
N LYS A 380 5.83 -18.11 -4.30
CA LYS A 380 5.96 -19.41 -3.60
C LYS A 380 6.38 -19.26 -2.12
N SER A 381 7.01 -18.16 -1.77
CA SER A 381 7.47 -17.89 -0.41
C SER A 381 6.41 -17.20 0.47
N LEU A 382 5.31 -16.69 -0.10
CA LEU A 382 4.22 -16.00 0.59
C LEU A 382 3.06 -16.97 0.91
N GLY A 383 2.15 -16.57 1.80
CA GLY A 383 0.86 -17.22 1.98
C GLY A 383 -0.16 -16.70 0.97
N PHE A 384 -1.20 -17.49 0.70
CA PHE A 384 -2.26 -17.10 -0.25
C PHE A 384 -3.02 -15.86 0.20
N GLU A 385 -3.28 -15.77 1.50
CA GLU A 385 -3.95 -14.64 2.15
C GLU A 385 -3.24 -13.32 1.85
N ASN A 386 -1.93 -13.36 1.67
CA ASN A 386 -1.11 -12.18 1.39
C ASN A 386 -1.15 -11.73 -0.07
N ILE A 387 -1.65 -12.56 -0.99
CA ILE A 387 -1.51 -12.32 -2.43
C ILE A 387 -2.76 -11.66 -3.00
N ARG A 388 -2.56 -10.60 -3.80
CA ARG A 388 -3.59 -9.90 -4.58
C ARG A 388 -3.18 -9.91 -6.04
N LEU A 389 -4.01 -10.56 -6.87
CA LEU A 389 -3.82 -10.61 -8.32
C LEU A 389 -4.38 -9.36 -8.97
N ILE A 390 -3.55 -8.64 -9.72
CA ILE A 390 -4.01 -7.57 -10.60
C ILE A 390 -4.14 -8.10 -12.01
N TYR A 391 -5.30 -7.88 -12.60
CA TYR A 391 -5.60 -8.29 -13.97
C TYR A 391 -6.36 -7.18 -14.70
N ASP A 392 -6.36 -7.26 -16.01
CA ASP A 392 -7.07 -6.31 -16.89
C ASP A 392 -8.25 -7.04 -17.56
N ASP A 393 -9.42 -6.44 -17.54
CA ASP A 393 -10.60 -6.94 -18.21
C ASP A 393 -11.24 -5.87 -19.11
N ALA A 394 -12.41 -6.17 -19.69
CA ALA A 394 -13.13 -5.24 -20.57
C ALA A 394 -13.56 -3.93 -19.87
N HIS A 395 -13.58 -3.89 -18.55
CA HIS A 395 -14.00 -2.74 -17.75
C HIS A 395 -12.82 -1.96 -17.14
N GLY A 396 -11.59 -2.46 -17.29
CA GLY A 396 -10.36 -1.87 -16.79
C GLY A 396 -9.63 -2.77 -15.82
N LYS A 397 -8.72 -2.20 -15.04
CA LYS A 397 -7.89 -2.94 -14.08
C LYS A 397 -8.65 -3.27 -12.82
N ASN A 398 -8.54 -4.52 -12.39
CA ASN A 398 -9.17 -5.06 -11.20
C ASN A 398 -8.18 -5.77 -10.30
N VAL A 399 -8.53 -5.91 -9.01
CA VAL A 399 -7.71 -6.57 -8.00
C VAL A 399 -8.57 -7.62 -7.29
N LEU A 400 -8.07 -8.85 -7.26
CA LEU A 400 -8.75 -9.96 -6.57
C LEU A 400 -7.81 -10.63 -5.55
N PRO A 401 -8.35 -11.09 -4.41
CA PRO A 401 -7.65 -12.07 -3.59
C PRO A 401 -7.45 -13.34 -4.42
N VAL A 402 -6.33 -14.02 -4.20
CA VAL A 402 -6.05 -15.26 -4.90
C VAL A 402 -6.68 -16.41 -4.14
N ASN A 403 -7.60 -17.13 -4.81
CA ASN A 403 -8.25 -18.32 -4.30
C ASN A 403 -7.87 -19.53 -5.14
N ALA A 404 -7.98 -20.73 -4.59
CA ALA A 404 -7.86 -21.97 -5.35
C ALA A 404 -8.86 -21.97 -6.52
N GLN A 405 -8.42 -22.33 -7.73
CA GLN A 405 -9.29 -22.35 -8.91
C GLN A 405 -9.54 -23.75 -9.46
N SER A 406 -8.49 -24.53 -9.71
CA SER A 406 -8.60 -25.87 -10.27
C SER A 406 -8.43 -26.96 -9.21
N LEU A 407 -7.63 -26.72 -8.19
CA LEU A 407 -7.37 -27.64 -7.10
C LEU A 407 -8.21 -27.28 -5.88
N PRO A 408 -8.65 -28.24 -5.05
CA PRO A 408 -9.46 -27.99 -3.85
C PRO A 408 -8.64 -27.36 -2.71
N TYR A 409 -7.33 -27.26 -2.90
CA TYR A 409 -6.39 -26.62 -1.99
C TYR A 409 -5.57 -25.59 -2.77
N PRO A 410 -5.16 -24.52 -2.11
CA PRO A 410 -4.32 -23.51 -2.75
C PRO A 410 -3.02 -24.10 -3.28
N SER A 411 -2.75 -23.92 -4.58
CA SER A 411 -1.51 -24.34 -5.25
C SER A 411 -0.71 -23.13 -5.72
N LEU A 412 0.55 -23.05 -5.28
CA LEU A 412 1.46 -22.00 -5.73
C LEU A 412 1.90 -22.19 -7.18
N ASN A 413 1.93 -23.43 -7.66
CA ASN A 413 2.18 -23.73 -9.08
C ASN A 413 1.02 -23.24 -9.94
N GLU A 414 -0.22 -23.40 -9.46
CA GLU A 414 -1.42 -22.86 -10.12
C GLU A 414 -1.39 -21.33 -10.21
N ILE A 415 -1.02 -20.62 -9.13
CA ILE A 415 -0.88 -19.16 -9.15
C ILE A 415 0.17 -18.73 -10.17
N ASN A 416 1.35 -19.37 -10.17
CA ASN A 416 2.40 -19.02 -11.11
C ASN A 416 1.96 -19.25 -12.56
N TYR A 417 1.21 -20.32 -12.81
CA TYR A 417 0.63 -20.59 -14.12
C TYR A 417 -0.37 -19.50 -14.53
N ILE A 418 -1.29 -19.13 -13.65
CA ILE A 418 -2.33 -18.13 -13.94
C ILE A 418 -1.76 -16.72 -14.08
N VAL A 419 -0.87 -16.34 -13.17
CA VAL A 419 -0.35 -14.97 -13.05
C VAL A 419 0.77 -14.70 -14.06
N PHE A 420 1.71 -15.66 -14.20
CA PHE A 420 2.93 -15.45 -14.96
C PHE A 420 3.00 -16.28 -16.25
N ASP A 421 1.96 -17.09 -16.54
CA ASP A 421 1.97 -18.08 -17.64
C ASP A 421 3.19 -19.02 -17.53
N GLU A 422 3.60 -19.35 -16.29
CA GLU A 422 4.73 -20.20 -15.99
C GLU A 422 4.33 -21.67 -16.13
N ILE A 423 4.73 -22.27 -17.26
CA ILE A 423 4.40 -23.65 -17.63
C ILE A 423 5.47 -24.56 -17.03
N THR A 424 5.15 -25.28 -15.93
CA THR A 424 6.09 -26.12 -15.19
C THR A 424 5.68 -27.58 -15.15
N GLU A 425 6.67 -28.45 -15.05
CA GLU A 425 6.50 -29.89 -14.86
C GLU A 425 5.86 -30.20 -13.52
N GLU A 426 6.18 -29.42 -12.48
CA GLU A 426 5.63 -29.54 -11.14
C GLU A 426 4.12 -29.31 -11.13
N TYR A 427 3.62 -28.29 -11.87
CA TYR A 427 2.19 -28.05 -11.97
C TYR A 427 1.48 -29.15 -12.74
N HIS A 428 2.09 -29.65 -13.81
CA HIS A 428 1.57 -30.79 -14.56
C HIS A 428 1.42 -32.02 -13.65
N ASP A 429 2.44 -32.34 -12.84
CA ASP A 429 2.42 -33.49 -11.94
C ASP A 429 1.41 -33.32 -10.80
N GLU A 430 1.24 -32.11 -10.30
CA GLU A 430 0.25 -31.77 -9.25
C GLU A 430 -1.17 -32.01 -9.75
N LEU A 431 -1.53 -31.51 -10.93
CA LEU A 431 -2.85 -31.73 -11.55
C LEU A 431 -3.09 -33.21 -11.83
N TYR A 432 -2.10 -33.90 -12.38
CA TYR A 432 -2.21 -35.33 -12.64
C TYR A 432 -2.38 -36.13 -11.34
N GLY A 433 -1.60 -35.80 -10.33
CA GLY A 433 -1.69 -36.42 -9.00
C GLY A 433 -3.07 -36.26 -8.39
N TYR A 434 -3.70 -35.08 -8.52
CA TYR A 434 -5.04 -34.82 -8.04
C TYR A 434 -6.09 -35.68 -8.78
N ILE A 435 -6.03 -35.76 -10.12
CA ILE A 435 -6.95 -36.62 -10.91
C ILE A 435 -6.83 -38.10 -10.50
N VAL A 436 -5.59 -38.55 -10.20
CA VAL A 436 -5.35 -39.94 -9.74
C VAL A 436 -5.89 -40.16 -8.33
N ALA A 437 -5.68 -39.23 -7.41
CA ALA A 437 -6.12 -39.32 -6.02
C ALA A 437 -7.66 -39.41 -5.90
N GLU A 438 -8.37 -38.72 -6.78
CA GLU A 438 -9.85 -38.75 -6.88
C GLU A 438 -10.40 -39.93 -7.69
N ASP A 439 -9.56 -40.89 -8.07
CA ASP A 439 -9.92 -42.09 -8.89
C ASP A 439 -10.60 -41.74 -10.23
N LYS A 440 -10.29 -40.57 -10.81
CA LYS A 440 -10.87 -40.06 -12.07
C LYS A 440 -9.99 -40.27 -13.31
N LEU A 441 -8.85 -40.89 -13.15
CA LEU A 441 -7.89 -41.04 -14.26
C LEU A 441 -8.47 -41.83 -15.45
N SER A 442 -9.26 -42.88 -15.21
CA SER A 442 -9.89 -43.67 -16.28
C SER A 442 -10.89 -42.82 -17.10
N ASP A 443 -11.63 -41.93 -16.44
CA ASP A 443 -12.57 -41.01 -17.10
C ASP A 443 -11.80 -39.94 -17.88
N PHE A 444 -10.73 -39.41 -17.32
CA PHE A 444 -9.86 -38.44 -17.99
C PHE A 444 -9.23 -38.98 -19.28
N ILE A 445 -8.79 -40.26 -19.29
CA ILE A 445 -8.15 -40.91 -20.46
C ILE A 445 -9.17 -41.22 -21.55
N ARG A 446 -10.42 -41.46 -21.20
CA ARG A 446 -11.46 -41.97 -22.13
C ARG A 446 -11.63 -41.04 -23.34
N GLY A 447 -11.54 -41.61 -24.53
CA GLY A 447 -11.78 -40.91 -25.80
C GLY A 447 -10.67 -39.97 -26.27
N LYS A 448 -9.58 -39.82 -25.51
CA LYS A 448 -8.46 -38.97 -25.93
C LYS A 448 -7.54 -39.68 -26.95
N PRO A 449 -6.96 -38.93 -27.90
CA PRO A 449 -6.02 -39.49 -28.87
C PRO A 449 -4.76 -40.03 -28.15
N LYS A 450 -4.27 -41.15 -28.65
CA LYS A 450 -3.09 -41.81 -28.13
C LYS A 450 -1.93 -41.73 -29.13
N ARG A 451 -0.70 -41.67 -28.63
CA ARG A 451 0.52 -41.68 -29.38
C ARG A 451 1.47 -42.80 -28.91
N SER A 452 2.40 -43.21 -29.75
CA SER A 452 3.39 -44.25 -29.43
C SER A 452 4.35 -43.75 -28.36
N TYR A 453 4.55 -44.53 -27.33
CA TYR A 453 5.56 -44.38 -26.31
C TYR A 453 6.39 -45.65 -26.22
N ILE A 454 7.71 -45.51 -26.20
CA ILE A 454 8.64 -46.64 -26.08
C ILE A 454 9.14 -46.65 -24.63
N ARG A 455 8.74 -47.65 -23.89
CA ARG A 455 9.22 -47.90 -22.53
C ARG A 455 10.50 -48.69 -22.58
N ASP A 456 11.56 -48.20 -21.96
CA ASP A 456 12.81 -48.95 -21.77
C ASP A 456 12.71 -49.79 -20.48
N GLN A 457 12.53 -51.08 -20.63
CA GLN A 457 12.51 -52.02 -19.52
C GLN A 457 13.88 -52.65 -19.35
N VAL A 458 14.51 -52.41 -18.21
CA VAL A 458 15.81 -53.00 -17.84
C VAL A 458 15.56 -54.22 -16.98
N ASP A 459 16.05 -55.38 -17.44
CA ASP A 459 16.05 -56.57 -16.62
C ASP A 459 17.04 -56.42 -15.46
N ARG A 460 16.58 -56.63 -14.23
CA ARG A 460 17.36 -56.39 -13.02
C ARG A 460 18.54 -57.35 -12.82
N HIS A 461 18.52 -58.54 -13.48
CA HIS A 461 19.55 -59.54 -13.32
C HIS A 461 20.56 -59.52 -14.48
N THR A 462 20.07 -59.31 -15.71
CA THR A 462 20.90 -59.33 -16.89
C THR A 462 21.35 -57.97 -17.38
N HIS A 463 20.77 -56.88 -16.83
CA HIS A 463 20.94 -55.49 -17.29
C HIS A 463 20.63 -55.31 -18.79
N GLN A 464 19.85 -56.22 -19.37
CA GLN A 464 19.41 -56.10 -20.77
C GLN A 464 18.26 -55.10 -20.87
N HIS A 465 18.35 -54.23 -21.87
CA HIS A 465 17.32 -53.24 -22.21
C HIS A 465 16.34 -53.85 -23.22
N THR A 466 15.06 -53.75 -22.94
CA THR A 466 13.99 -54.20 -23.84
C THR A 466 13.04 -53.05 -24.12
N ALA A 467 12.89 -52.69 -25.40
CA ALA A 467 11.96 -51.63 -25.83
C ALA A 467 10.55 -52.19 -25.92
N ILE A 468 9.63 -51.72 -25.11
CA ILE A 468 8.21 -52.08 -25.13
C ILE A 468 7.41 -50.90 -25.72
N HIS A 469 6.65 -51.18 -26.78
CA HIS A 469 5.78 -50.16 -27.40
C HIS A 469 4.42 -50.10 -26.71
N GLU A 470 4.06 -48.93 -26.18
CA GLU A 470 2.79 -48.64 -25.52
C GLU A 470 2.07 -47.49 -26.24
N GLN A 471 0.75 -47.40 -26.04
CA GLN A 471 -0.05 -46.27 -26.54
C GLN A 471 -0.50 -45.40 -25.37
N LYS A 472 0.00 -44.17 -25.32
CA LYS A 472 -0.28 -43.19 -24.22
C LYS A 472 -0.96 -41.95 -24.74
N ILE A 473 -1.87 -41.37 -23.97
CA ILE A 473 -2.36 -40.02 -24.23
C ILE A 473 -1.24 -38.99 -23.98
N LEU A 474 -1.39 -37.79 -24.49
CA LEU A 474 -0.39 -36.72 -24.35
C LEU A 474 0.07 -36.53 -22.89
N THR A 475 -0.86 -36.46 -21.95
CA THR A 475 -0.58 -36.25 -20.53
C THR A 475 0.24 -37.37 -19.90
N GLU A 476 -0.11 -38.64 -20.18
CA GLU A 476 0.70 -39.79 -19.71
C GLU A 476 2.06 -39.83 -20.36
N TYR A 477 2.15 -39.47 -21.65
CA TYR A 477 3.40 -39.40 -22.38
C TYR A 477 4.38 -38.41 -21.75
N ILE A 478 3.92 -37.21 -21.43
CA ILE A 478 4.70 -36.17 -20.76
C ILE A 478 5.09 -36.62 -19.35
N ARG A 479 4.14 -37.11 -18.55
CA ARG A 479 4.42 -37.59 -17.20
C ARG A 479 5.51 -38.69 -17.19
N HIS A 480 5.46 -39.65 -18.12
CA HIS A 480 6.49 -40.68 -18.21
C HIS A 480 7.86 -40.11 -18.52
N GLN A 481 7.96 -39.04 -19.30
CA GLN A 481 9.24 -38.40 -19.57
C GLN A 481 9.76 -37.56 -18.39
N ILE A 482 8.88 -36.91 -17.65
CA ILE A 482 9.24 -36.20 -16.41
C ILE A 482 9.82 -37.19 -15.39
N HIS A 483 9.17 -38.35 -15.19
CA HIS A 483 9.57 -39.31 -14.18
C HIS A 483 10.70 -40.27 -14.64
N HIS A 484 10.95 -40.34 -15.93
CA HIS A 484 11.98 -41.22 -16.55
C HIS A 484 12.85 -40.43 -17.52
N PRO A 485 13.59 -39.39 -17.05
CA PRO A 485 14.43 -38.55 -17.91
C PRO A 485 15.59 -39.31 -18.55
N GLU A 486 15.94 -40.50 -18.02
CA GLU A 486 16.94 -41.43 -18.60
C GLU A 486 16.46 -42.09 -19.88
N ASN A 487 15.15 -42.22 -20.11
CA ASN A 487 14.58 -42.85 -21.29
C ASN A 487 14.66 -41.97 -22.54
N ARG A 488 15.68 -42.10 -23.34
CA ARG A 488 15.93 -41.33 -24.56
C ARG A 488 15.34 -41.95 -25.85
N LEU A 489 14.51 -42.99 -25.72
CA LEU A 489 13.91 -43.68 -26.89
C LEU A 489 12.71 -42.90 -27.47
N ASN A 490 12.23 -41.85 -26.78
CA ASN A 490 11.09 -41.04 -27.18
C ASN A 490 11.53 -39.63 -27.54
N THR A 491 10.81 -39.00 -28.48
CA THR A 491 10.98 -37.56 -28.74
C THR A 491 10.54 -36.75 -27.51
N HIS A 492 11.38 -35.85 -27.06
CA HIS A 492 11.02 -34.99 -25.91
C HIS A 492 9.85 -34.11 -26.26
N TYR A 493 8.91 -33.94 -25.29
CA TYR A 493 7.77 -33.06 -25.46
C TYR A 493 8.24 -31.60 -25.55
N THR A 494 7.43 -30.79 -26.19
CA THR A 494 7.63 -29.34 -26.30
C THR A 494 6.90 -28.58 -25.19
N GLN A 495 7.29 -27.33 -24.94
CA GLN A 495 6.58 -26.45 -24.02
C GLN A 495 5.10 -26.26 -24.43
N ALA A 496 4.80 -26.22 -25.72
CA ALA A 496 3.44 -26.15 -26.23
C ALA A 496 2.61 -27.37 -25.84
N GLU A 497 3.20 -28.59 -25.97
CA GLU A 497 2.56 -29.84 -25.57
C GLU A 497 2.37 -29.94 -24.05
N LEU A 498 3.31 -29.42 -23.24
CA LEU A 498 3.17 -29.34 -21.79
C LEU A 498 2.01 -28.44 -21.41
N LYS A 499 1.91 -27.25 -22.03
CA LYS A 499 0.79 -26.32 -21.86
C LYS A 499 -0.53 -26.96 -22.24
N GLU A 500 -0.61 -27.59 -23.41
CA GLU A 500 -1.80 -28.31 -23.87
C GLU A 500 -2.24 -29.36 -22.85
N SER A 501 -1.30 -30.14 -22.32
CA SER A 501 -1.61 -31.16 -21.32
C SER A 501 -2.12 -30.57 -20.00
N ILE A 502 -1.55 -29.48 -19.53
CA ILE A 502 -2.02 -28.74 -18.34
C ILE A 502 -3.45 -28.25 -18.57
N GLU A 503 -3.73 -27.61 -19.71
CA GLU A 503 -5.10 -27.11 -20.01
C GLU A 503 -6.13 -28.23 -20.15
N LEU A 504 -5.75 -29.38 -20.69
CA LEU A 504 -6.62 -30.56 -20.75
C LEU A 504 -7.01 -31.05 -19.35
N MET A 505 -6.06 -31.07 -18.41
CA MET A 505 -6.33 -31.48 -17.03
C MET A 505 -7.15 -30.44 -16.28
N ARG A 506 -6.82 -29.15 -16.39
CA ARG A 506 -7.56 -28.06 -15.77
C ARG A 506 -9.03 -28.04 -16.22
N THR A 507 -9.25 -28.17 -17.55
CA THR A 507 -10.60 -28.21 -18.11
C THR A 507 -11.38 -29.43 -17.59
N PHE A 508 -10.73 -30.59 -17.49
CA PHE A 508 -11.37 -31.80 -16.97
C PHE A 508 -11.75 -31.65 -15.49
N ILE A 509 -10.85 -31.12 -14.67
CA ILE A 509 -11.07 -30.87 -13.24
C ILE A 509 -12.26 -29.91 -13.06
N ALA A 510 -12.25 -28.79 -13.77
CA ALA A 510 -13.32 -27.78 -13.68
C ALA A 510 -14.69 -28.34 -14.06
N LEU A 511 -14.76 -29.22 -15.07
CA LEU A 511 -16.03 -29.75 -15.56
C LEU A 511 -16.53 -30.99 -14.80
N ASN A 512 -15.66 -31.77 -14.16
CA ASN A 512 -16.01 -33.09 -13.63
C ASN A 512 -15.72 -33.30 -12.14
N MET A 513 -15.02 -32.39 -11.50
CA MET A 513 -14.52 -32.58 -10.13
C MET A 513 -14.93 -31.42 -9.20
N ASN A 514 -15.10 -30.22 -9.71
CA ASN A 514 -15.58 -29.08 -8.92
C ASN A 514 -17.11 -29.01 -9.00
N SER A 515 -17.81 -29.43 -7.94
CA SER A 515 -19.26 -29.27 -7.83
C SER A 515 -19.61 -27.79 -7.59
N PRO A 516 -20.71 -27.26 -8.17
CA PRO A 516 -21.12 -25.85 -8.00
C PRO A 516 -21.57 -25.47 -6.58
N GLU A 517 -21.49 -26.35 -5.60
CA GLU A 517 -22.04 -26.14 -4.24
C GLU A 517 -21.03 -25.62 -3.21
N GLU A 518 -19.76 -25.39 -3.57
CA GLU A 518 -18.72 -24.90 -2.62
C GLU A 518 -17.91 -23.70 -3.14
N LEU A 519 -18.49 -22.85 -3.99
CA LEU A 519 -17.88 -21.58 -4.41
C LEU A 519 -18.64 -20.39 -3.85
#